data_cbedd4193651578c7ab9c0dab955bbcc
#
_entry.id   cbedd4193651578c7ab9c0dab955bbcc
#
_cell.length_a   1.000
_cell.length_b   1.000
_cell.length_c   1.000
_cell.angle_alpha   90.00
_cell.angle_beta   90.00
_cell.angle_gamma   90.00
#
_symmetry.space_group_name_H-M   'P 1'
#
loop_
_entity.id
_entity.type
_entity.pdbx_description
1 polymer ?
#
loop_
_entity_poly.entity_id
_entity_poly.type
_entity_poly.pdbx_seq_one_letter_code
_entity_poly.pdbx_strand_id
1 'polypeptide(L)'
;MNNDYKILTPHNHMPNDHMTLFNKYEKDLKEALKEDEGRYWHSVSVALTAVSLGDIYGANLDDCMVAGLLHDYCKCIPVDKMLEMCKEYGLELSEEDRNADGCIHGFLAAKVCKKKFDVNDAVYNAIYYHTCGRPNMTILEKVIYIADFIEPLRRFRDKINDIRTLAFKDIDAAVVLSSEQNLKFLNNHNKFIHSNTIKTLEYYKSLN
;
A
#
# COMPACT_ATOMS: atom_id res chain seq x y z
N MET A 1 13.62 -17.93 -12.82
CA MET A 1 13.05 -16.66 -12.33
C MET A 1 13.28 -15.62 -13.40
N ASN A 2 12.21 -15.10 -14.02
CA ASN A 2 12.34 -14.13 -15.10
C ASN A 2 12.85 -12.79 -14.56
N ASN A 3 13.88 -12.26 -15.19
CA ASN A 3 14.53 -10.97 -14.88
C ASN A 3 13.68 -9.74 -15.30
N ASP A 4 12.36 -9.82 -15.13
CA ASP A 4 11.43 -8.74 -15.54
C ASP A 4 11.58 -7.44 -14.71
N TYR A 5 12.26 -7.53 -13.56
CA TYR A 5 12.57 -6.37 -12.70
C TYR A 5 13.56 -5.37 -13.33
N LYS A 6 14.38 -5.82 -14.30
CA LYS A 6 15.39 -4.95 -14.94
C LYS A 6 14.80 -3.83 -15.80
N ILE A 7 13.51 -3.93 -16.15
CA ILE A 7 12.81 -2.91 -16.93
C ILE A 7 12.37 -1.72 -16.04
N LEU A 8 12.25 -1.94 -14.73
CA LEU A 8 11.83 -0.94 -13.75
C LEU A 8 13.02 -0.34 -12.99
N THR A 9 14.12 -0.03 -13.68
CA THR A 9 15.17 0.75 -12.99
C THR A 9 14.64 2.16 -12.76
N PRO A 10 14.56 2.63 -11.49
CA PRO A 10 14.06 3.97 -11.16
C PRO A 10 14.75 5.07 -11.96
N HIS A 11 16.04 4.89 -12.24
CA HIS A 11 16.89 5.84 -12.96
C HIS A 11 16.44 6.17 -14.38
N ASN A 12 15.63 5.34 -15.04
CA ASN A 12 15.23 5.55 -16.43
C ASN A 12 13.85 6.20 -16.59
N HIS A 13 13.05 6.31 -15.51
CA HIS A 13 11.64 6.68 -15.61
C HIS A 13 11.15 7.70 -14.59
N MET A 14 12.01 8.14 -13.66
CA MET A 14 11.64 9.15 -12.66
C MET A 14 12.13 10.56 -13.06
N PRO A 15 11.30 11.60 -12.91
CA PRO A 15 11.76 12.98 -12.89
C PRO A 15 12.84 13.19 -11.81
N ASN A 16 13.77 14.13 -12.03
CA ASN A 16 14.91 14.35 -11.12
C ASN A 16 14.50 14.63 -9.67
N ASP A 17 13.38 15.30 -9.44
CA ASP A 17 12.86 15.62 -8.10
C ASP A 17 12.46 14.35 -7.34
N HIS A 18 11.76 13.44 -8.00
CA HIS A 18 11.36 12.15 -7.41
C HIS A 18 12.56 11.21 -7.20
N MET A 19 13.63 11.32 -8.01
CA MET A 19 14.87 10.57 -7.79
C MET A 19 15.57 10.96 -6.48
N THR A 20 15.60 12.25 -6.16
CA THR A 20 16.18 12.72 -4.90
C THR A 20 15.41 12.14 -3.71
N LEU A 21 14.08 12.15 -3.80
CA LEU A 21 13.21 11.60 -2.77
C LEU A 21 13.34 10.08 -2.66
N PHE A 22 13.37 9.36 -3.79
CA PHE A 22 13.62 7.92 -3.82
C PHE A 22 14.95 7.56 -3.13
N ASN A 23 16.05 8.22 -3.50
CA ASN A 23 17.39 7.97 -2.96
C ASN A 23 17.44 8.16 -1.43
N LYS A 24 16.63 9.08 -0.90
CA LYS A 24 16.53 9.32 0.56
C LYS A 24 16.08 8.07 1.32
N TYR A 25 15.19 7.26 0.75
CA TYR A 25 14.58 6.09 1.41
C TYR A 25 15.15 4.76 0.92
N GLU A 26 15.81 4.73 -0.24
CA GLU A 26 16.22 3.50 -0.92
C GLU A 26 17.06 2.56 -0.04
N LYS A 27 18.06 3.10 0.65
CA LYS A 27 18.96 2.30 1.51
C LYS A 27 18.18 1.63 2.65
N ASP A 28 17.34 2.39 3.32
CA ASP A 28 16.54 1.87 4.44
C ASP A 28 15.49 0.86 3.96
N LEU A 29 14.87 1.11 2.80
CA LEU A 29 13.89 0.21 2.19
C LEU A 29 14.54 -1.12 1.80
N LYS A 30 15.72 -1.09 1.15
CA LYS A 30 16.49 -2.30 0.80
C LYS A 30 16.85 -3.12 2.02
N GLU A 31 17.27 -2.49 3.11
CA GLU A 31 17.58 -3.19 4.35
C GLU A 31 16.32 -3.79 5.00
N ALA A 32 15.22 -3.05 5.02
CA ALA A 32 13.96 -3.53 5.60
C ALA A 32 13.36 -4.72 4.82
N LEU A 33 13.57 -4.77 3.51
CA LEU A 33 13.00 -5.78 2.61
C LEU A 33 14.05 -6.77 2.06
N LYS A 34 15.23 -6.84 2.67
CA LYS A 34 16.36 -7.66 2.17
C LYS A 34 16.06 -9.15 2.04
N GLU A 35 15.10 -9.68 2.80
CA GLU A 35 14.67 -11.07 2.75
C GLU A 35 13.75 -11.38 1.54
N ASP A 36 13.22 -10.35 0.87
CA ASP A 36 12.34 -10.48 -0.29
C ASP A 36 12.61 -9.37 -1.32
N GLU A 37 13.50 -9.62 -2.27
CA GLU A 37 13.80 -8.69 -3.36
C GLU A 37 12.56 -8.37 -4.20
N GLY A 38 11.64 -9.32 -4.36
CA GLY A 38 10.38 -9.10 -5.06
C GLY A 38 9.52 -8.05 -4.36
N ARG A 39 9.55 -8.02 -3.03
CA ARG A 39 8.85 -7.02 -2.23
C ARG A 39 9.45 -5.62 -2.37
N TYR A 40 10.77 -5.53 -2.45
CA TYR A 40 11.44 -4.25 -2.75
C TYR A 40 10.97 -3.69 -4.09
N TRP A 41 11.01 -4.49 -5.16
CA TRP A 41 10.58 -4.05 -6.49
C TRP A 41 9.08 -3.76 -6.56
N HIS A 42 8.25 -4.51 -5.82
CA HIS A 42 6.85 -4.21 -5.63
C HIS A 42 6.65 -2.81 -5.03
N SER A 43 7.36 -2.47 -3.94
CA SER A 43 7.26 -1.14 -3.32
C SER A 43 7.67 -0.01 -4.28
N VAL A 44 8.72 -0.22 -5.08
CA VAL A 44 9.12 0.74 -6.13
C VAL A 44 8.02 0.88 -7.18
N SER A 45 7.45 -0.23 -7.64
CA SER A 45 6.36 -0.24 -8.62
C SER A 45 5.09 0.43 -8.10
N VAL A 46 4.75 0.20 -6.83
CA VAL A 46 3.64 0.89 -6.15
C VAL A 46 3.87 2.40 -6.10
N ALA A 47 5.07 2.85 -5.74
CA ALA A 47 5.40 4.27 -5.69
C ALA A 47 5.23 4.96 -7.06
N LEU A 48 5.72 4.34 -8.14
CA LEU A 48 5.57 4.87 -9.50
C LEU A 48 4.09 4.90 -9.96
N THR A 49 3.35 3.85 -9.64
CA THR A 49 1.90 3.77 -9.92
C THR A 49 1.14 4.83 -9.12
N ALA A 50 1.51 5.03 -7.86
CA ALA A 50 0.89 6.03 -6.99
C ALA A 50 1.15 7.46 -7.49
N VAL A 51 2.36 7.77 -7.96
CA VAL A 51 2.65 9.08 -8.57
C VAL A 51 1.79 9.29 -9.82
N SER A 52 1.67 8.26 -10.68
CA SER A 52 0.84 8.36 -11.90
C SER A 52 -0.65 8.57 -11.59
N LEU A 53 -1.19 7.88 -10.58
CA LEU A 53 -2.57 8.09 -10.13
C LEU A 53 -2.72 9.44 -9.41
N GLY A 54 -1.73 9.81 -8.59
CA GLY A 54 -1.72 11.08 -7.87
C GLY A 54 -1.78 12.29 -8.79
N ASP A 55 -1.07 12.26 -9.90
CA ASP A 55 -1.11 13.32 -10.92
C ASP A 55 -2.52 13.50 -11.50
N ILE A 56 -3.22 12.40 -11.78
CA ILE A 56 -4.58 12.43 -12.31
C ILE A 56 -5.60 12.97 -11.29
N TYR A 57 -5.46 12.56 -10.03
CA TYR A 57 -6.44 12.87 -8.99
C TYR A 57 -6.07 14.05 -8.10
N GLY A 58 -4.97 14.74 -8.39
CA GLY A 58 -4.54 15.94 -7.66
C GLY A 58 -3.99 15.66 -6.26
N ALA A 59 -3.42 14.48 -6.01
CA ALA A 59 -2.69 14.20 -4.79
C ALA A 59 -1.30 14.85 -4.80
N ASN A 60 -0.71 15.07 -3.64
CA ASN A 60 0.69 15.49 -3.55
C ASN A 60 1.60 14.36 -4.04
N LEU A 61 2.40 14.60 -5.09
CA LEU A 61 3.19 13.57 -5.75
C LEU A 61 4.35 13.06 -4.89
N ASP A 62 4.94 13.93 -4.06
CA ASP A 62 5.96 13.53 -3.11
C ASP A 62 5.39 12.59 -2.04
N ASP A 63 4.19 12.91 -1.53
CA ASP A 63 3.49 12.04 -0.58
C ASP A 63 3.11 10.69 -1.22
N CYS A 64 2.70 10.69 -2.51
CA CYS A 64 2.45 9.46 -3.27
C CYS A 64 3.71 8.59 -3.37
N MET A 65 4.85 9.21 -3.72
CA MET A 65 6.14 8.54 -3.80
C MET A 65 6.53 7.93 -2.45
N VAL A 66 6.52 8.74 -1.39
CA VAL A 66 6.93 8.29 -0.04
C VAL A 66 6.03 7.21 0.50
N ALA A 67 4.70 7.40 0.42
CA ALA A 67 3.75 6.40 0.92
C ALA A 67 3.84 5.09 0.12
N GLY A 68 4.00 5.16 -1.21
CA GLY A 68 4.18 3.98 -2.06
C GLY A 68 5.45 3.20 -1.75
N LEU A 69 6.59 3.88 -1.52
CA LEU A 69 7.84 3.23 -1.14
C LEU A 69 7.74 2.54 0.24
N LEU A 70 7.05 3.17 1.19
CA LEU A 70 7.10 2.78 2.60
C LEU A 70 5.90 1.95 3.07
N HIS A 71 4.84 1.74 2.23
CA HIS A 71 3.63 1.05 2.67
C HIS A 71 3.90 -0.34 3.25
N ASP A 72 4.80 -1.08 2.64
CA ASP A 72 5.18 -2.46 3.01
C ASP A 72 6.51 -2.52 3.81
N TYR A 73 6.96 -1.42 4.43
CA TYR A 73 8.24 -1.33 5.13
C TYR A 73 8.46 -2.40 6.21
N CYS A 74 7.38 -2.88 6.82
CA CYS A 74 7.42 -3.93 7.85
C CYS A 74 6.97 -5.31 7.34
N LYS A 75 6.79 -5.51 6.03
CA LYS A 75 6.18 -6.71 5.46
C LYS A 75 6.98 -8.00 5.68
N CYS A 76 8.30 -7.90 5.71
CA CYS A 76 9.19 -9.06 5.90
C CYS A 76 9.40 -9.43 7.38
N ILE A 77 8.76 -8.73 8.31
CA ILE A 77 8.84 -9.03 9.75
C ILE A 77 7.84 -10.14 10.08
N PRO A 78 8.21 -11.21 10.81
CA PRO A 78 7.27 -12.22 11.30
C PRO A 78 6.16 -11.60 12.18
N VAL A 79 4.94 -12.16 12.12
CA VAL A 79 3.73 -11.60 12.77
C VAL A 79 3.91 -11.46 14.29
N ASP A 80 4.46 -12.47 14.95
CA ASP A 80 4.77 -12.44 16.38
C ASP A 80 5.65 -11.26 16.75
N LYS A 81 6.71 -11.04 15.98
CA LYS A 81 7.62 -9.91 16.16
C LYS A 81 6.96 -8.57 15.82
N MET A 82 6.09 -8.51 14.80
CA MET A 82 5.31 -7.30 14.53
C MET A 82 4.44 -6.92 15.74
N LEU A 83 3.81 -7.89 16.40
CA LEU A 83 2.98 -7.66 17.59
C LEU A 83 3.78 -7.14 18.79
N GLU A 84 5.02 -7.63 18.98
CA GLU A 84 5.95 -7.09 19.98
C GLU A 84 6.33 -5.65 19.66
N MET A 85 6.75 -5.39 18.43
CA MET A 85 7.10 -4.05 17.97
C MET A 85 5.93 -3.06 18.05
N CYS A 86 4.70 -3.48 17.79
CA CYS A 86 3.52 -2.62 17.99
C CYS A 86 3.46 -2.07 19.42
N LYS A 87 3.71 -2.91 20.43
CA LYS A 87 3.76 -2.49 21.84
C LYS A 87 4.91 -1.51 22.11
N GLU A 88 6.11 -1.80 21.57
CA GLU A 88 7.29 -0.93 21.72
C GLU A 88 7.09 0.45 21.08
N TYR A 89 6.35 0.51 19.98
CA TYR A 89 6.02 1.74 19.28
C TYR A 89 4.76 2.45 19.83
N GLY A 90 4.15 1.92 20.91
CA GLY A 90 2.95 2.49 21.52
C GLY A 90 1.73 2.43 20.60
N LEU A 91 1.65 1.38 19.76
CA LEU A 91 0.49 1.10 18.94
C LEU A 91 -0.41 0.10 19.65
N GLU A 92 -1.54 0.58 20.14
CA GLU A 92 -2.57 -0.26 20.75
C GLU A 92 -3.42 -0.90 19.66
N LEU A 93 -3.27 -2.21 19.49
CA LEU A 93 -4.08 -3.00 18.57
C LEU A 93 -5.31 -3.55 19.30
N SER A 94 -6.48 -3.41 18.71
CA SER A 94 -7.69 -4.12 19.14
C SER A 94 -7.53 -5.64 18.97
N GLU A 95 -8.47 -6.42 19.48
CA GLU A 95 -8.51 -7.85 19.23
C GLU A 95 -8.71 -8.15 17.72
N GLU A 96 -9.54 -7.36 17.07
CA GLU A 96 -9.77 -7.43 15.64
C GLU A 96 -8.50 -7.18 14.82
N ASP A 97 -7.72 -6.13 15.16
CA ASP A 97 -6.47 -5.82 14.49
C ASP A 97 -5.46 -6.97 14.62
N ARG A 98 -5.39 -7.59 15.81
CA ARG A 98 -4.49 -8.72 16.06
C ARG A 98 -4.86 -9.98 15.26
N ASN A 99 -6.15 -10.20 15.02
CA ASN A 99 -6.63 -11.33 14.23
C ASN A 99 -6.48 -11.10 12.72
N ALA A 100 -6.30 -9.85 12.29
CA ALA A 100 -6.13 -9.47 10.90
C ALA A 100 -4.65 -9.44 10.49
N ASP A 101 -3.97 -10.59 10.50
CA ASP A 101 -2.53 -10.74 10.19
C ASP A 101 -2.10 -9.97 8.95
N GLY A 102 -2.96 -9.95 7.93
CA GLY A 102 -2.71 -9.25 6.67
C GLY A 102 -2.61 -7.72 6.81
N CYS A 103 -3.13 -7.12 7.91
CA CYS A 103 -3.17 -5.67 8.11
C CYS A 103 -2.08 -5.17 9.06
N ILE A 104 -1.58 -6.01 9.98
CA ILE A 104 -0.66 -5.61 11.06
C ILE A 104 0.59 -4.90 10.53
N HIS A 105 1.16 -5.39 9.41
CA HIS A 105 2.36 -4.78 8.82
C HIS A 105 2.14 -3.32 8.41
N GLY A 106 0.95 -2.96 7.90
CA GLY A 106 0.60 -1.59 7.51
C GLY A 106 0.47 -0.68 8.74
N PHE A 107 -0.20 -1.16 9.79
CA PHE A 107 -0.33 -0.43 11.06
C PHE A 107 1.04 -0.16 11.67
N LEU A 108 1.90 -1.18 11.72
CA LEU A 108 3.25 -1.05 12.25
C LEU A 108 4.12 -0.15 11.36
N ALA A 109 4.09 -0.34 10.03
CA ALA A 109 4.88 0.44 9.09
C ALA A 109 4.59 1.95 9.23
N ALA A 110 3.32 2.33 9.36
CA ALA A 110 2.94 3.73 9.58
C ALA A 110 3.61 4.31 10.83
N LYS A 111 3.58 3.60 11.94
CA LYS A 111 4.22 4.02 13.21
C LYS A 111 5.74 4.07 13.11
N VAL A 112 6.36 3.05 12.53
CA VAL A 112 7.81 2.99 12.33
C VAL A 112 8.27 4.13 11.43
N CYS A 113 7.59 4.35 10.31
CA CYS A 113 7.93 5.41 9.35
C CYS A 113 7.72 6.80 9.95
N LYS A 114 6.66 7.02 10.75
CA LYS A 114 6.45 8.28 11.49
C LYS A 114 7.62 8.57 12.42
N LYS A 115 8.06 7.58 13.18
CA LYS A 115 9.15 7.75 14.16
C LYS A 115 10.53 7.87 13.50
N LYS A 116 10.78 7.09 12.43
CA LYS A 116 12.10 7.01 11.80
C LYS A 116 12.35 8.10 10.77
N PHE A 117 11.34 8.46 10.00
CA PHE A 117 11.46 9.34 8.84
C PHE A 117 10.70 10.65 8.97
N ASP A 118 9.94 10.80 10.07
CA ASP A 118 9.07 11.95 10.34
C ASP A 118 8.10 12.25 9.17
N VAL A 119 7.51 11.18 8.61
CA VAL A 119 6.50 11.34 7.55
C VAL A 119 5.31 12.14 8.07
N ASN A 120 4.68 12.94 7.20
CA ASN A 120 3.50 13.72 7.56
C ASN A 120 2.27 12.80 7.83
N ASP A 121 1.20 13.38 8.35
CA ASP A 121 0.00 12.60 8.74
C ASP A 121 -0.76 12.03 7.54
N ALA A 122 -0.69 12.67 6.35
CA ALA A 122 -1.30 12.15 5.15
C ALA A 122 -0.59 10.85 4.69
N VAL A 123 0.75 10.85 4.66
CA VAL A 123 1.55 9.66 4.36
C VAL A 123 1.35 8.57 5.42
N TYR A 124 1.34 8.95 6.72
CA TYR A 124 1.05 8.03 7.80
C TYR A 124 -0.28 7.29 7.59
N ASN A 125 -1.36 8.03 7.32
CA ASN A 125 -2.68 7.45 7.12
C ASN A 125 -2.75 6.58 5.86
N ALA A 126 -2.12 7.00 4.77
CA ALA A 126 -2.07 6.22 3.55
C ALA A 126 -1.35 4.86 3.76
N ILE A 127 -0.25 4.84 4.51
CA ILE A 127 0.45 3.61 4.90
C ILE A 127 -0.43 2.78 5.85
N TYR A 128 -1.07 3.40 6.85
CA TYR A 128 -1.86 2.70 7.85
C TYR A 128 -3.04 1.95 7.25
N TYR A 129 -3.75 2.59 6.31
CA TYR A 129 -4.99 2.06 5.74
C TYR A 129 -4.83 1.34 4.40
N HIS A 130 -3.60 1.19 3.87
CA HIS A 130 -3.41 0.65 2.53
C HIS A 130 -3.94 -0.78 2.35
N THR A 131 -4.01 -1.60 3.40
CA THR A 131 -4.44 -3.00 3.31
C THR A 131 -5.95 -3.17 3.52
N CYS A 132 -6.52 -2.61 4.58
CA CYS A 132 -7.94 -2.78 4.93
C CYS A 132 -8.84 -1.64 4.43
N GLY A 133 -8.24 -0.50 4.05
CA GLY A 133 -8.99 0.70 3.73
C GLY A 133 -9.69 1.32 4.94
N ARG A 134 -10.58 2.26 4.69
CA ARG A 134 -11.57 2.81 5.61
C ARG A 134 -12.67 3.55 4.85
N PRO A 135 -13.85 3.80 5.42
CA PRO A 135 -14.80 4.75 4.87
C PRO A 135 -14.16 6.13 4.69
N ASN A 136 -14.58 6.85 3.63
CA ASN A 136 -14.15 8.21 3.36
C ASN A 136 -12.62 8.41 3.34
N MET A 137 -11.90 7.55 2.62
CA MET A 137 -10.46 7.71 2.38
C MET A 137 -10.15 9.03 1.69
N THR A 138 -9.06 9.68 2.07
CA THR A 138 -8.50 10.81 1.32
C THR A 138 -8.03 10.37 -0.07
N ILE A 139 -7.76 11.31 -0.96
CA ILE A 139 -7.24 10.97 -2.30
C ILE A 139 -5.93 10.17 -2.19
N LEU A 140 -5.00 10.57 -1.33
CA LEU A 140 -3.75 9.84 -1.14
C LEU A 140 -3.97 8.41 -0.63
N GLU A 141 -4.86 8.22 0.35
CA GLU A 141 -5.20 6.88 0.84
C GLU A 141 -5.78 5.99 -0.26
N LYS A 142 -6.69 6.53 -1.09
CA LYS A 142 -7.24 5.80 -2.25
C LYS A 142 -6.17 5.45 -3.28
N VAL A 143 -5.29 6.42 -3.56
CA VAL A 143 -4.17 6.24 -4.51
C VAL A 143 -3.27 5.10 -4.06
N ILE A 144 -2.85 5.06 -2.79
CA ILE A 144 -1.97 3.99 -2.28
C ILE A 144 -2.71 2.65 -2.23
N TYR A 145 -3.95 2.63 -1.75
CA TYR A 145 -4.79 1.43 -1.71
C TYR A 145 -4.93 0.78 -3.10
N ILE A 146 -5.18 1.60 -4.13
CA ILE A 146 -5.32 1.12 -5.51
C ILE A 146 -3.97 0.80 -6.15
N ALA A 147 -2.93 1.63 -5.94
CA ALA A 147 -1.60 1.39 -6.51
C ALA A 147 -1.01 0.05 -6.05
N ASP A 148 -1.13 -0.30 -4.76
CA ASP A 148 -0.72 -1.62 -4.25
C ASP A 148 -1.49 -2.76 -4.94
N PHE A 149 -2.75 -2.54 -5.26
CA PHE A 149 -3.56 -3.58 -5.90
C PHE A 149 -3.20 -3.79 -7.37
N ILE A 150 -2.91 -2.71 -8.14
CA ILE A 150 -2.82 -2.75 -9.61
C ILE A 150 -1.42 -2.63 -10.18
N GLU A 151 -0.38 -2.41 -9.37
CA GLU A 151 0.98 -2.18 -9.88
C GLU A 151 1.39 -3.24 -10.92
N PRO A 152 2.25 -2.90 -11.90
CA PRO A 152 2.51 -3.76 -13.07
C PRO A 152 3.06 -5.16 -12.77
N LEU A 153 3.73 -5.36 -11.62
CA LEU A 153 4.29 -6.67 -11.23
C LEU A 153 3.21 -7.63 -10.69
N ARG A 154 2.03 -7.14 -10.34
CA ARG A 154 0.87 -7.95 -9.93
C ARG A 154 0.23 -8.62 -11.16
N ARG A 155 0.51 -9.91 -11.38
CA ARG A 155 0.08 -10.62 -12.61
C ARG A 155 -1.13 -11.54 -12.43
N PHE A 156 -1.44 -11.97 -11.20
CA PHE A 156 -2.34 -13.10 -10.96
C PHE A 156 -3.56 -12.75 -10.09
N ARG A 157 -4.25 -11.64 -10.41
CA ARG A 157 -5.54 -11.32 -9.78
C ARG A 157 -6.64 -11.30 -10.81
N ASP A 158 -7.78 -11.93 -10.49
CA ASP A 158 -8.99 -11.81 -11.29
C ASP A 158 -9.32 -10.31 -11.52
N LYS A 159 -9.76 -9.98 -12.72
CA LYS A 159 -10.17 -8.61 -13.09
C LYS A 159 -9.13 -7.51 -12.90
N ILE A 160 -7.85 -7.86 -12.72
CA ILE A 160 -6.81 -6.84 -12.49
C ILE A 160 -6.75 -5.81 -13.64
N ASN A 161 -6.93 -6.22 -14.88
CA ASN A 161 -6.92 -5.31 -16.03
C ASN A 161 -8.15 -4.39 -16.07
N ASP A 162 -9.31 -4.86 -15.59
CA ASP A 162 -10.51 -4.05 -15.44
C ASP A 162 -10.28 -2.99 -14.37
N ILE A 163 -9.71 -3.39 -13.23
CA ILE A 163 -9.38 -2.47 -12.14
C ILE A 163 -8.32 -1.46 -12.58
N ARG A 164 -7.29 -1.87 -13.33
CA ARG A 164 -6.29 -0.96 -13.92
C ARG A 164 -6.94 0.09 -14.81
N THR A 165 -7.81 -0.35 -15.72
CA THR A 165 -8.52 0.56 -16.62
C THR A 165 -9.41 1.54 -15.86
N LEU A 166 -10.08 1.05 -14.81
CA LEU A 166 -10.99 1.84 -13.98
C LEU A 166 -10.24 2.83 -13.11
N ALA A 167 -9.10 2.42 -12.53
CA ALA A 167 -8.27 3.25 -11.65
C ALA A 167 -7.83 4.58 -12.29
N PHE A 168 -7.66 4.63 -13.60
CA PHE A 168 -7.30 5.85 -14.35
C PHE A 168 -8.49 6.66 -14.83
N LYS A 169 -9.75 6.26 -14.50
CA LYS A 169 -10.98 6.94 -14.90
C LYS A 169 -11.84 7.33 -13.70
N ASP A 170 -11.97 6.44 -12.74
CA ASP A 170 -12.83 6.55 -11.58
C ASP A 170 -12.22 5.75 -10.41
N ILE A 171 -11.52 6.45 -9.53
CA ILE A 171 -10.81 5.81 -8.42
C ILE A 171 -11.78 5.20 -7.40
N ASP A 172 -12.98 5.77 -7.20
CA ASP A 172 -13.95 5.25 -6.24
C ASP A 172 -14.56 3.95 -6.75
N ALA A 173 -14.89 3.86 -8.04
CA ALA A 173 -15.30 2.62 -8.66
C ALA A 173 -14.17 1.56 -8.65
N ALA A 174 -12.91 1.97 -8.81
CA ALA A 174 -11.76 1.08 -8.66
C ALA A 174 -11.63 0.54 -7.23
N VAL A 175 -11.88 1.37 -6.20
CA VAL A 175 -11.92 0.95 -4.80
C VAL A 175 -13.01 -0.10 -4.58
N VAL A 176 -14.22 0.08 -5.13
CA VAL A 176 -15.30 -0.92 -5.06
C VAL A 176 -14.83 -2.25 -5.62
N LEU A 177 -14.38 -2.26 -6.88
CA LEU A 177 -14.02 -3.50 -7.57
C LEU A 177 -12.82 -4.21 -6.92
N SER A 178 -11.80 -3.47 -6.47
CA SER A 178 -10.64 -4.05 -5.76
C SER A 178 -11.04 -4.61 -4.39
N SER A 179 -11.91 -3.93 -3.64
CA SER A 179 -12.42 -4.41 -2.35
C SER A 179 -13.25 -5.69 -2.52
N GLU A 180 -14.08 -5.80 -3.55
CA GLU A 180 -14.81 -7.04 -3.88
C GLU A 180 -13.87 -8.21 -4.16
N GLN A 181 -12.81 -7.97 -4.94
CA GLN A 181 -11.81 -9.00 -5.23
C GLN A 181 -11.02 -9.40 -3.98
N ASN A 182 -10.69 -8.42 -3.12
CA ASN A 182 -10.00 -8.69 -1.86
C ASN A 182 -10.86 -9.54 -0.91
N LEU A 183 -12.13 -9.18 -0.72
CA LEU A 183 -13.08 -9.96 0.09
C LEU A 183 -13.27 -11.39 -0.45
N LYS A 184 -13.41 -11.54 -1.77
CA LYS A 184 -13.47 -12.86 -2.41
C LYS A 184 -12.22 -13.68 -2.12
N PHE A 185 -11.04 -13.06 -2.22
CA PHE A 185 -9.77 -13.72 -1.91
C PHE A 185 -9.70 -14.15 -0.44
N LEU A 186 -10.01 -13.26 0.50
CA LEU A 186 -9.97 -13.54 1.94
C LEU A 186 -10.93 -14.68 2.32
N ASN A 187 -12.16 -14.65 1.80
CA ASN A 187 -13.15 -15.73 2.02
C ASN A 187 -12.68 -17.08 1.45
N ASN A 188 -12.17 -17.10 0.23
CA ASN A 188 -11.71 -18.33 -0.41
C ASN A 188 -10.51 -18.99 0.29
N HIS A 189 -9.75 -18.21 1.06
CA HIS A 189 -8.57 -18.69 1.80
C HIS A 189 -8.82 -18.80 3.31
N ASN A 190 -10.06 -18.67 3.77
CA ASN A 190 -10.44 -18.68 5.19
C ASN A 190 -9.60 -17.71 6.03
N LYS A 191 -9.29 -16.53 5.48
CA LYS A 191 -8.56 -15.48 6.18
C LYS A 191 -9.53 -14.62 6.99
N PHE A 192 -9.04 -14.10 8.12
CA PHE A 192 -9.80 -13.14 8.92
C PHE A 192 -10.06 -11.86 8.08
N ILE A 193 -11.28 -11.36 8.14
CA ILE A 193 -11.70 -10.14 7.43
C ILE A 193 -11.85 -9.02 8.45
N HIS A 194 -10.98 -8.03 8.38
CA HIS A 194 -11.07 -6.83 9.20
C HIS A 194 -12.34 -6.03 8.84
N SER A 195 -13.06 -5.51 9.84
CA SER A 195 -14.32 -4.77 9.63
C SER A 195 -14.18 -3.57 8.70
N ASN A 196 -13.01 -2.89 8.73
CA ASN A 196 -12.74 -1.80 7.80
C ASN A 196 -12.78 -2.24 6.32
N THR A 197 -12.37 -3.47 5.99
CA THR A 197 -12.45 -3.97 4.61
C THR A 197 -13.91 -4.04 4.14
N ILE A 198 -14.82 -4.48 5.01
CA ILE A 198 -16.26 -4.53 4.72
C ILE A 198 -16.82 -3.11 4.63
N LYS A 199 -16.54 -2.28 5.64
CA LYS A 199 -17.02 -0.88 5.70
C LYS A 199 -16.53 -0.04 4.52
N THR A 200 -15.29 -0.29 4.04
CA THR A 200 -14.75 0.35 2.85
C THR A 200 -15.63 0.04 1.63
N LEU A 201 -15.89 -1.24 1.37
CA LEU A 201 -16.73 -1.65 0.26
C LEU A 201 -18.14 -1.07 0.36
N GLU A 202 -18.77 -1.16 1.52
CA GLU A 202 -20.13 -0.64 1.75
C GLU A 202 -20.20 0.86 1.52
N TYR A 203 -19.23 1.62 2.06
CA TYR A 203 -19.15 3.07 1.89
C TYR A 203 -19.05 3.46 0.43
N TYR A 204 -18.07 2.91 -0.31
CA TYR A 204 -17.87 3.28 -1.71
C TYR A 204 -18.97 2.78 -2.64
N LYS A 205 -19.66 1.67 -2.32
CA LYS A 205 -20.88 1.25 -3.02
C LYS A 205 -22.05 2.22 -2.80
N SER A 206 -22.11 2.88 -1.66
CA SER A 206 -23.19 3.83 -1.37
C SER A 206 -23.05 5.18 -2.08
N LEU A 207 -21.87 5.46 -2.67
CA LEU A 207 -21.61 6.69 -3.43
C LEU A 207 -21.98 6.57 -4.91
N ASN A 208 -22.15 5.35 -5.40
CA ASN A 208 -22.55 5.00 -6.76
C ASN A 208 -24.02 4.55 -6.77
#